data_8cf947f4f8c00ae253aaac2e29ae2708
#
_entry.id   8cf947f4f8c00ae253aaac2e29ae2708
#
_cell.length_a   1.000
_cell.length_b   1.000
_cell.length_c   1.000
_cell.angle_alpha   90.00
_cell.angle_beta   90.00
_cell.angle_gamma   90.00
#
_symmetry.space_group_name_H-M   'P 1'
#
loop_
_entity.id
_entity.type
_entity.pdbx_description
1 polymer ?
#
loop_
_entity_poly.entity_id
_entity_poly.type
_entity_poly.pdbx_seq_one_letter_code
_entity_poly.pdbx_strand_id
1 'polypeptide(L)'
;MREQFLDSMDIERERGITIKSHPLRVFYKSKKDGKEYEINIVDTPGHVDFSYEVDRSLAAVEGAILLVDASQGVQAQTVANTYKALEHNLEIIPAINKIDLPNANVAETELEIEDLIGIPSSEILKISAKEGIGVEELLEEIIEKVPAPSGDEDGKLKALIFDAKYDKYRGVIVYIRVFDGKVSIGDKIMTFSNGQSYEVIETGVFTPDMTPIDELKAGDIGYIVAGIKEVSLARIGDTITNATDPVEEPLEGYKEVKPMVFAGMFPGVPEYYEELRKALEKLKLNDSALVFYPDHSPALGFGFRCGFLGLLHMDVVRERLEREFEMTVILTAPNVEYKVLLKNGEELIVNDPAKFPDESTIQEVYEPYVKLSIITPPEYLGRLMNLVQNEKRGTMISTENAGFERVVLNFEVPLAEIIFDFFDKMKALSRGYASMDYEFIGYRKSDLVKVSILVNKEPVEALSIIAHKDKAYSMARKLVDKLAELIPQHQFEIPIQAKAGGRIIARSTIKALRKDVLAKCYGGDVTRKMKLLQKQKEGKKKLREIGNVSIPQEAFLALLKVGEDENK
;
A
#
# COMPACT_ATOMS: atom_id res chain seq x y z
N MET A 1 21.18 22.02 -1.94
CA MET A 1 20.80 20.84 -1.14
C MET A 1 20.40 19.72 -2.08
N ARG A 2 20.63 18.46 -1.73
CA ARG A 2 20.16 17.32 -2.54
C ARG A 2 18.67 17.15 -2.26
N GLU A 3 17.85 17.05 -3.29
CA GLU A 3 16.40 16.80 -3.13
C GLU A 3 16.18 15.45 -2.42
N GLN A 4 15.14 15.35 -1.60
CA GLN A 4 14.78 14.13 -0.86
C GLN A 4 15.93 13.54 -0.02
N PHE A 5 16.59 14.41 0.73
CA PHE A 5 17.82 14.07 1.48
C PHE A 5 17.58 12.99 2.56
N LEU A 6 16.39 12.96 3.19
CA LEU A 6 16.03 11.99 4.23
C LEU A 6 15.57 10.65 3.66
N ASP A 7 15.06 10.61 2.42
CA ASP A 7 14.58 9.38 1.80
C ASP A 7 15.73 8.38 1.60
N SER A 8 15.72 7.33 2.38
CA SER A 8 16.83 6.35 2.43
C SER A 8 16.77 5.31 1.31
N MET A 9 15.58 5.03 0.77
CA MET A 9 15.38 4.05 -0.30
C MET A 9 15.45 4.70 -1.68
N ASP A 10 16.06 4.00 -2.65
CA ASP A 10 16.10 4.49 -4.04
C ASP A 10 14.70 4.64 -4.64
N ILE A 11 13.78 3.76 -4.26
CA ILE A 11 12.37 3.79 -4.71
C ILE A 11 11.64 5.05 -4.21
N GLU A 12 11.93 5.54 -3.00
CA GLU A 12 11.38 6.80 -2.47
C GLU A 12 11.82 7.97 -3.35
N ARG A 13 13.12 8.04 -3.63
CA ARG A 13 13.73 9.11 -4.45
C ARG A 13 13.25 9.11 -5.90
N GLU A 14 13.09 7.94 -6.51
CA GLU A 14 12.62 7.82 -7.89
C GLU A 14 11.14 8.16 -8.05
N ARG A 15 10.31 7.75 -7.09
CA ARG A 15 8.87 8.00 -7.10
C ARG A 15 8.48 9.37 -6.53
N GLY A 16 9.40 10.04 -5.82
CA GLY A 16 9.14 11.31 -5.16
C GLY A 16 8.15 11.19 -4.01
N ILE A 17 8.15 10.06 -3.29
CA ILE A 17 7.25 9.79 -2.17
C ILE A 17 8.03 9.19 -1.01
N THR A 18 7.76 9.64 0.20
CA THR A 18 8.24 9.00 1.43
C THR A 18 7.39 7.76 1.72
N ILE A 19 8.03 6.63 1.99
CA ILE A 19 7.39 5.34 2.29
C ILE A 19 7.48 5.04 3.78
N LYS A 20 8.65 5.30 4.38
CA LYS A 20 8.92 5.11 5.81
C LYS A 20 9.15 6.44 6.51
N SER A 21 8.81 6.48 7.80
CA SER A 21 9.13 7.63 8.64
C SER A 21 10.63 7.72 8.92
N HIS A 22 11.18 8.92 8.81
CA HIS A 22 12.60 9.19 9.03
C HIS A 22 12.80 10.18 10.17
N PRO A 23 13.28 9.73 11.33
CA PRO A 23 13.65 10.63 12.43
C PRO A 23 14.95 11.36 12.14
N LEU A 24 15.03 12.62 12.57
CA LEU A 24 16.20 13.49 12.45
C LEU A 24 16.31 14.38 13.68
N ARG A 25 17.47 14.38 14.34
CA ARG A 25 17.82 15.32 15.39
C ARG A 25 18.56 16.52 14.80
N VAL A 26 18.10 17.72 15.10
CA VAL A 26 18.74 18.98 14.73
C VAL A 26 18.93 19.86 15.94
N PHE A 27 20.00 20.67 15.93
CA PHE A 27 20.23 21.71 16.92
C PHE A 27 20.00 23.07 16.27
N TYR A 28 19.18 23.89 16.89
CA TYR A 28 18.86 25.21 16.41
C TYR A 28 19.09 26.25 17.53
N LYS A 29 19.87 27.27 17.20
CA LYS A 29 20.09 28.40 18.11
C LYS A 29 19.05 29.47 17.82
N SER A 30 18.08 29.64 18.73
CA SER A 30 17.03 30.62 18.59
C SER A 30 17.62 32.05 18.52
N LYS A 31 17.10 32.84 17.58
CA LYS A 31 17.43 34.27 17.44
C LYS A 31 16.69 35.14 18.45
N LYS A 32 15.58 34.65 19.00
CA LYS A 32 14.75 35.38 19.97
C LYS A 32 15.40 35.41 21.35
N ASP A 33 15.93 34.30 21.85
CA ASP A 33 16.48 34.20 23.21
C ASP A 33 17.95 33.80 23.27
N GLY A 34 18.54 33.43 22.14
CA GLY A 34 19.96 33.04 21.99
C GLY A 34 20.31 31.67 22.55
N LYS A 35 19.33 30.89 23.03
CA LYS A 35 19.53 29.52 23.52
C LYS A 35 19.62 28.54 22.36
N GLU A 36 20.28 27.43 22.60
CA GLU A 36 20.29 26.28 21.69
C GLU A 36 19.21 25.28 22.08
N TYR A 37 18.41 24.90 21.11
CA TYR A 37 17.33 23.93 21.24
C TYR A 37 17.63 22.68 20.45
N GLU A 38 17.35 21.53 21.03
CA GLU A 38 17.32 20.25 20.37
C GLU A 38 15.91 19.99 19.85
N ILE A 39 15.78 19.74 18.56
CA ILE A 39 14.50 19.45 17.89
C ILE A 39 14.63 18.10 17.22
N ASN A 40 13.73 17.16 17.57
CA ASN A 40 13.61 15.88 16.91
C ASN A 40 12.47 15.96 15.87
N ILE A 41 12.81 15.91 14.59
CA ILE A 41 11.87 15.95 13.47
C ILE A 41 11.65 14.53 12.98
N VAL A 42 10.38 14.12 12.77
CA VAL A 42 10.04 12.84 12.13
C VAL A 42 9.34 13.15 10.81
N ASP A 43 10.02 12.88 9.71
CA ASP A 43 9.41 12.97 8.37
C ASP A 43 8.48 11.79 8.15
N THR A 44 7.27 12.05 7.62
CA THR A 44 6.19 11.06 7.53
C THR A 44 5.69 10.90 6.09
N PRO A 45 5.24 9.68 5.70
CA PRO A 45 4.59 9.46 4.40
C PRO A 45 3.30 10.26 4.23
N GLY A 46 3.05 10.76 3.01
CA GLY A 46 1.79 11.43 2.69
C GLY A 46 0.71 10.52 2.07
N HIS A 47 1.03 9.28 1.66
CA HIS A 47 0.11 8.42 0.93
C HIS A 47 -0.78 7.57 1.85
N VAL A 48 -2.05 7.37 1.45
CA VAL A 48 -3.05 6.62 2.24
C VAL A 48 -2.60 5.20 2.63
N ASP A 49 -1.90 4.49 1.73
CA ASP A 49 -1.41 3.13 2.01
C ASP A 49 -0.39 3.08 3.17
N PHE A 50 0.24 4.22 3.49
CA PHE A 50 1.22 4.34 4.58
C PHE A 50 0.69 5.17 5.76
N SER A 51 -0.61 5.36 5.85
CA SER A 51 -1.25 6.15 6.90
C SER A 51 -0.99 5.62 8.32
N TYR A 52 -0.64 4.35 8.45
CA TYR A 52 -0.24 3.73 9.72
C TYR A 52 1.15 4.18 10.20
N GLU A 53 2.08 4.49 9.28
CA GLU A 53 3.39 5.07 9.62
C GLU A 53 3.22 6.48 10.18
N VAL A 54 2.27 7.25 9.61
CA VAL A 54 1.91 8.58 10.14
C VAL A 54 1.37 8.47 11.56
N ASP A 55 0.40 7.59 11.80
CA ASP A 55 -0.21 7.40 13.12
C ASP A 55 0.82 7.03 14.20
N ARG A 56 1.76 6.16 13.87
CA ARG A 56 2.88 5.78 14.76
C ARG A 56 3.81 6.97 15.07
N SER A 57 4.11 7.77 14.07
CA SER A 57 4.95 8.95 14.24
C SER A 57 4.27 10.00 15.10
N LEU A 58 2.97 10.22 14.90
CA LEU A 58 2.18 11.17 15.69
C LEU A 58 2.11 10.79 17.19
N ALA A 59 2.06 9.51 17.52
CA ALA A 59 2.09 9.06 18.90
C ALA A 59 3.44 9.22 19.61
N ALA A 60 4.50 9.56 18.87
CA ALA A 60 5.86 9.70 19.40
C ALA A 60 6.32 11.16 19.53
N VAL A 61 5.46 12.14 19.25
CA VAL A 61 5.81 13.57 19.18
C VAL A 61 4.82 14.45 19.96
N GLU A 62 5.19 15.70 20.22
CA GLU A 62 4.37 16.68 20.94
C GLU A 62 3.66 17.67 20.01
N GLY A 63 4.10 17.79 18.78
CA GLY A 63 3.52 18.69 17.79
C GLY A 63 3.66 18.18 16.37
N ALA A 64 2.91 18.78 15.46
CA ALA A 64 2.92 18.44 14.04
C ALA A 64 2.97 19.71 13.19
N ILE A 65 3.81 19.70 12.16
CA ILE A 65 3.79 20.73 11.11
C ILE A 65 2.80 20.28 10.06
N LEU A 66 1.70 21.02 9.91
CA LEU A 66 0.76 20.84 8.81
C LEU A 66 1.30 21.54 7.57
N LEU A 67 2.02 20.78 6.73
CA LEU A 67 2.69 21.31 5.55
C LEU A 67 1.82 21.16 4.31
N VAL A 68 1.37 22.28 3.73
CA VAL A 68 0.50 22.29 2.54
C VAL A 68 1.23 22.90 1.35
N ASP A 69 1.17 22.24 0.19
CA ASP A 69 1.74 22.72 -1.06
C ASP A 69 0.86 23.84 -1.66
N ALA A 70 1.39 25.05 -1.79
CA ALA A 70 0.68 26.22 -2.33
C ALA A 70 0.15 26.03 -3.75
N SER A 71 0.67 25.06 -4.51
CA SER A 71 0.23 24.77 -5.88
C SER A 71 -0.90 23.75 -5.95
N GLN A 72 -1.13 22.99 -4.87
CA GLN A 72 -2.12 21.92 -4.82
C GLN A 72 -3.23 22.17 -3.78
N GLY A 73 -2.96 23.03 -2.78
CA GLY A 73 -3.87 23.32 -1.68
C GLY A 73 -4.10 22.11 -0.76
N VAL A 74 -5.16 22.15 0.04
CA VAL A 74 -5.55 21.09 0.96
C VAL A 74 -6.05 19.86 0.19
N GLN A 75 -5.47 18.70 0.46
CA GLN A 75 -5.83 17.42 -0.14
C GLN A 75 -6.52 16.49 0.87
N ALA A 76 -7.12 15.37 0.40
CA ALA A 76 -7.80 14.41 1.28
C ALA A 76 -6.86 13.84 2.35
N GLN A 77 -5.60 13.55 1.98
CA GLN A 77 -4.59 13.09 2.94
C GLN A 77 -4.24 14.17 3.98
N THR A 78 -4.21 15.45 3.56
CA THR A 78 -4.01 16.59 4.49
C THR A 78 -5.09 16.59 5.55
N VAL A 79 -6.36 16.48 5.15
CA VAL A 79 -7.51 16.43 6.06
C VAL A 79 -7.42 15.22 7.00
N ALA A 80 -7.21 14.02 6.44
CA ALA A 80 -7.15 12.79 7.23
C ALA A 80 -6.00 12.82 8.27
N ASN A 81 -4.81 13.26 7.87
CA ASN A 81 -3.65 13.34 8.77
C ASN A 81 -3.81 14.45 9.82
N THR A 82 -4.48 15.56 9.48
CA THR A 82 -4.81 16.61 10.45
C THR A 82 -5.74 16.09 11.54
N TYR A 83 -6.79 15.34 11.20
CA TYR A 83 -7.67 14.74 12.22
C TYR A 83 -6.93 13.75 13.10
N LYS A 84 -6.04 12.94 12.56
CA LYS A 84 -5.19 12.06 13.38
C LYS A 84 -4.31 12.83 14.36
N ALA A 85 -3.69 13.94 13.92
CA ALA A 85 -2.89 14.77 14.78
C ALA A 85 -3.74 15.37 15.93
N LEU A 86 -4.99 15.78 15.64
CA LEU A 86 -5.94 16.26 16.65
C LEU A 86 -6.38 15.14 17.62
N GLU A 87 -6.58 13.91 17.15
CA GLU A 87 -6.88 12.75 18.01
C GLU A 87 -5.76 12.46 19.01
N HIS A 88 -4.51 12.69 18.61
CA HIS A 88 -3.34 12.60 19.49
C HIS A 88 -3.11 13.85 20.34
N ASN A 89 -3.99 14.86 20.30
CA ASN A 89 -3.89 16.13 21.02
C ASN A 89 -2.57 16.89 20.75
N LEU A 90 -2.06 16.82 19.54
CA LEU A 90 -0.82 17.50 19.16
C LEU A 90 -1.03 18.99 18.89
N GLU A 91 -0.01 19.80 19.21
CA GLU A 91 0.04 21.19 18.75
C GLU A 91 0.28 21.21 17.23
N ILE A 92 -0.58 21.90 16.47
CA ILE A 92 -0.50 21.96 15.01
C ILE A 92 0.04 23.32 14.58
N ILE A 93 1.16 23.31 13.85
CA ILE A 93 1.73 24.51 13.23
C ILE A 93 1.46 24.46 11.72
N PRO A 94 0.54 25.28 11.20
CA PRO A 94 0.25 25.32 9.77
C PRO A 94 1.32 26.08 9.00
N ALA A 95 1.80 25.49 7.89
CA ALA A 95 2.76 26.11 6.99
C ALA A 95 2.42 25.81 5.53
N ILE A 96 2.42 26.84 4.70
CA ILE A 96 2.24 26.77 3.25
C ILE A 96 3.62 26.75 2.61
N ASN A 97 3.94 25.67 1.91
CA ASN A 97 5.23 25.47 1.23
C ASN A 97 5.14 25.72 -0.27
N LYS A 98 6.29 25.87 -0.91
CA LYS A 98 6.44 26.08 -2.35
C LYS A 98 5.84 27.41 -2.85
N ILE A 99 5.90 28.43 -2.01
CA ILE A 99 5.40 29.79 -2.38
C ILE A 99 6.21 30.43 -3.52
N ASP A 100 7.37 29.89 -3.85
CA ASP A 100 8.26 30.26 -4.96
C ASP A 100 7.75 29.80 -6.33
N LEU A 101 6.79 28.86 -6.40
CA LEU A 101 6.30 28.34 -7.66
C LEU A 101 5.38 29.35 -8.38
N PRO A 102 5.45 29.44 -9.73
CA PRO A 102 4.60 30.37 -10.50
C PRO A 102 3.09 30.12 -10.39
N ASN A 103 2.70 28.87 -10.09
CA ASN A 103 1.31 28.45 -9.91
C ASN A 103 0.89 28.34 -8.44
N ALA A 104 1.69 28.89 -7.52
CA ALA A 104 1.34 28.92 -6.10
C ALA A 104 0.15 29.86 -5.86
N ASN A 105 -0.89 29.33 -5.18
CA ASN A 105 -2.06 30.12 -4.78
C ASN A 105 -2.12 30.21 -3.25
N VAL A 106 -1.27 31.07 -2.69
CA VAL A 106 -1.10 31.22 -1.24
C VAL A 106 -2.38 31.66 -0.56
N ALA A 107 -3.07 32.66 -1.13
CA ALA A 107 -4.28 33.23 -0.51
C ALA A 107 -5.44 32.22 -0.41
N GLU A 108 -5.63 31.39 -1.43
CA GLU A 108 -6.64 30.33 -1.42
C GLU A 108 -6.25 29.22 -0.41
N THR A 109 -4.99 28.81 -0.41
CA THR A 109 -4.50 27.79 0.52
C THR A 109 -4.60 28.25 1.98
N GLU A 110 -4.41 29.55 2.26
CA GLU A 110 -4.64 30.11 3.60
C GLU A 110 -6.09 29.91 4.06
N LEU A 111 -7.05 30.23 3.18
CA LEU A 111 -8.48 30.06 3.50
C LEU A 111 -8.84 28.57 3.68
N GLU A 112 -8.31 27.69 2.84
CA GLU A 112 -8.54 26.25 2.98
C GLU A 112 -8.03 25.70 4.33
N ILE A 113 -6.86 26.16 4.81
CA ILE A 113 -6.30 25.76 6.09
C ILE A 113 -7.11 26.36 7.26
N GLU A 114 -7.49 27.65 7.15
CA GLU A 114 -8.33 28.30 8.16
C GLU A 114 -9.66 27.57 8.33
N ASP A 115 -10.30 27.17 7.23
CA ASP A 115 -11.53 26.39 7.25
C ASP A 115 -11.32 24.98 7.84
N LEU A 116 -10.15 24.36 7.63
CA LEU A 116 -9.87 23.01 8.09
C LEU A 116 -9.65 22.92 9.61
N ILE A 117 -8.86 23.86 10.17
CA ILE A 117 -8.40 23.78 11.56
C ILE A 117 -8.81 24.96 12.43
N GLY A 118 -9.44 25.99 11.85
CA GLY A 118 -9.92 27.17 12.57
C GLY A 118 -8.81 28.11 13.04
N ILE A 119 -7.58 27.99 12.56
CA ILE A 119 -6.47 28.90 12.86
C ILE A 119 -6.53 30.07 11.89
N PRO A 120 -6.46 31.34 12.36
CA PRO A 120 -6.53 32.50 11.50
C PRO A 120 -5.42 32.53 10.46
N SER A 121 -5.72 33.00 9.24
CA SER A 121 -4.75 33.10 8.12
C SER A 121 -3.48 33.88 8.49
N SER A 122 -3.56 34.81 9.46
CA SER A 122 -2.43 35.57 9.96
C SER A 122 -1.38 34.76 10.73
N GLU A 123 -1.77 33.59 11.22
CA GLU A 123 -0.91 32.65 11.96
C GLU A 123 -0.34 31.54 11.08
N ILE A 124 -0.73 31.47 9.80
CA ILE A 124 -0.25 30.49 8.85
C ILE A 124 1.09 30.93 8.27
N LEU A 125 2.11 30.11 8.45
CA LEU A 125 3.46 30.41 7.95
C LEU A 125 3.55 30.20 6.44
N LYS A 126 4.34 31.04 5.78
CA LYS A 126 4.57 30.99 4.33
C LYS A 126 6.03 30.70 4.07
N ILE A 127 6.33 29.53 3.51
CA ILE A 127 7.69 29.07 3.35
C ILE A 127 8.00 28.62 1.92
N SER A 128 9.27 28.68 1.57
CA SER A 128 9.85 27.88 0.50
C SER A 128 11.02 27.10 1.09
N ALA A 129 10.79 25.84 1.38
CA ALA A 129 11.84 24.97 1.92
C ALA A 129 13.04 24.86 0.96
N LYS A 130 12.79 24.93 -0.36
CA LYS A 130 13.80 24.89 -1.41
C LYS A 130 14.71 26.12 -1.38
N GLU A 131 14.13 27.30 -1.26
CA GLU A 131 14.85 28.59 -1.28
C GLU A 131 15.26 29.05 0.14
N GLY A 132 14.83 28.33 1.19
CA GLY A 132 15.11 28.66 2.59
C GLY A 132 14.28 29.84 3.14
N ILE A 133 13.24 30.27 2.42
CA ILE A 133 12.39 31.40 2.82
C ILE A 133 11.43 30.94 3.93
N GLY A 134 11.30 31.69 5.02
CA GLY A 134 10.36 31.44 6.11
C GLY A 134 10.71 30.23 7.00
N VAL A 135 11.84 29.53 6.74
CA VAL A 135 12.22 28.32 7.51
C VAL A 135 12.67 28.67 8.92
N GLU A 136 13.39 29.80 9.08
CA GLU A 136 13.80 30.24 10.42
C GLU A 136 12.59 30.63 11.27
N GLU A 137 11.63 31.33 10.69
CA GLU A 137 10.38 31.69 11.35
C GLU A 137 9.59 30.45 11.79
N LEU A 138 9.58 29.40 10.95
CA LEU A 138 8.98 28.12 11.30
C LEU A 138 9.67 27.46 12.50
N LEU A 139 11.01 27.47 12.56
CA LEU A 139 11.76 26.92 13.69
C LEU A 139 11.51 27.70 14.98
N GLU A 140 11.43 29.02 14.92
CA GLU A 140 11.08 29.85 16.08
C GLU A 140 9.65 29.57 16.55
N GLU A 141 8.70 29.37 15.64
CA GLU A 141 7.30 29.05 15.97
C GLU A 141 7.17 27.68 16.63
N ILE A 142 7.95 26.68 16.16
CA ILE A 142 8.04 25.35 16.80
C ILE A 142 8.48 25.49 18.25
N ILE A 143 9.55 26.26 18.52
CA ILE A 143 10.08 26.46 19.88
C ILE A 143 9.06 27.17 20.78
N GLU A 144 8.28 28.09 20.23
CA GLU A 144 7.32 28.89 21.00
C GLU A 144 6.03 28.12 21.31
N LYS A 145 5.49 27.36 20.33
CA LYS A 145 4.16 26.74 20.43
C LYS A 145 4.22 25.27 20.85
N VAL A 146 5.16 24.48 20.34
CA VAL A 146 5.22 23.06 20.67
C VAL A 146 5.72 22.88 22.11
N PRO A 147 4.97 22.21 22.98
CA PRO A 147 5.42 21.98 24.35
C PRO A 147 6.69 21.12 24.38
N ALA A 148 7.57 21.40 25.33
CA ALA A 148 8.71 20.52 25.56
C ALA A 148 8.20 19.12 25.98
N PRO A 149 8.95 18.05 25.64
CA PRO A 149 8.59 16.70 26.06
C PRO A 149 8.38 16.64 27.58
N SER A 150 7.27 16.03 27.99
CA SER A 150 7.02 15.71 29.40
C SER A 150 7.72 14.40 29.75
N GLY A 151 8.23 14.28 30.96
CA GLY A 151 8.83 13.03 31.45
C GLY A 151 9.81 13.28 32.58
N ASP A 152 10.08 12.24 33.35
CA ASP A 152 11.01 12.26 34.48
C ASP A 152 12.27 11.46 34.11
N GLU A 153 13.40 12.16 33.95
CA GLU A 153 14.71 11.52 33.63
C GLU A 153 15.17 10.55 34.73
N ASP A 154 14.76 10.77 35.99
CA ASP A 154 15.08 9.92 37.13
C ASP A 154 14.01 8.84 37.41
N GLY A 155 12.96 8.81 36.61
CA GLY A 155 11.88 7.83 36.67
C GLY A 155 12.29 6.45 36.15
N LYS A 156 11.35 5.50 36.25
CA LYS A 156 11.53 4.18 35.64
C LYS A 156 11.53 4.28 34.12
N LEU A 157 12.44 3.57 33.46
CA LEU A 157 12.49 3.55 32.00
C LEU A 157 11.14 3.13 31.39
N LYS A 158 10.59 4.00 30.57
CA LYS A 158 9.36 3.81 29.81
C LYS A 158 9.55 4.37 28.40
N ALA A 159 9.79 3.50 27.42
CA ALA A 159 10.06 3.90 26.05
C ALA A 159 9.15 3.14 25.08
N LEU A 160 8.65 3.85 24.06
CA LEU A 160 7.77 3.32 23.01
C LEU A 160 8.61 2.90 21.81
N ILE A 161 8.38 1.69 21.33
CA ILE A 161 8.91 1.25 20.03
C ILE A 161 8.00 1.80 18.93
N PHE A 162 8.46 2.77 18.13
CA PHE A 162 7.67 3.30 17.03
C PHE A 162 8.08 2.75 15.66
N ASP A 163 9.33 2.25 15.49
CA ASP A 163 9.77 1.53 14.29
C ASP A 163 10.88 0.53 14.64
N ALA A 164 11.20 -0.38 13.70
CA ALA A 164 12.33 -1.29 13.82
C ALA A 164 12.93 -1.59 12.44
N LYS A 165 14.27 -1.78 12.41
CA LYS A 165 14.99 -2.11 11.19
C LYS A 165 15.91 -3.31 11.44
N TYR A 166 15.98 -4.22 10.48
CA TYR A 166 16.97 -5.29 10.52
C TYR A 166 18.23 -4.88 9.79
N ASP A 167 19.36 -5.00 10.47
CA ASP A 167 20.70 -4.84 9.91
C ASP A 167 21.45 -6.18 9.93
N LYS A 168 22.19 -6.49 8.86
CA LYS A 168 22.92 -7.77 8.72
C LYS A 168 24.00 -7.98 9.79
N TYR A 169 24.55 -6.90 10.33
CA TYR A 169 25.68 -6.92 11.27
C TYR A 169 25.26 -6.64 12.71
N ARG A 170 24.26 -5.74 12.90
CA ARG A 170 23.80 -5.29 14.22
C ARG A 170 22.57 -6.06 14.72
N GLY A 171 21.91 -6.86 13.85
CA GLY A 171 20.64 -7.51 14.16
C GLY A 171 19.46 -6.54 14.10
N VAL A 172 18.52 -6.66 15.02
CA VAL A 172 17.37 -5.76 15.10
C VAL A 172 17.76 -4.45 15.77
N ILE A 173 17.60 -3.35 15.05
CA ILE A 173 17.73 -1.99 15.53
C ILE A 173 16.32 -1.49 15.82
N VAL A 174 16.07 -1.10 17.06
CA VAL A 174 14.75 -0.66 17.50
C VAL A 174 14.75 0.85 17.63
N TYR A 175 13.81 1.53 16.99
CA TYR A 175 13.61 2.98 17.08
C TYR A 175 12.65 3.28 18.22
N ILE A 176 13.09 4.12 19.14
CA ILE A 176 12.35 4.38 20.37
C ILE A 176 12.16 5.86 20.64
N ARG A 177 11.03 6.15 21.28
CA ARG A 177 10.79 7.40 21.99
C ARG A 177 10.83 7.11 23.48
N VAL A 178 11.75 7.75 24.21
CA VAL A 178 11.82 7.63 25.67
C VAL A 178 10.85 8.62 26.31
N PHE A 179 9.85 8.14 27.04
CA PHE A 179 8.89 8.94 27.77
C PHE A 179 9.37 9.26 29.17
N ASP A 180 9.84 8.25 29.92
CA ASP A 180 10.39 8.41 31.26
C ASP A 180 11.69 7.62 31.41
N GLY A 181 12.51 8.04 32.36
CA GLY A 181 13.77 7.40 32.68
C GLY A 181 14.84 7.61 31.62
N LYS A 182 15.79 6.70 31.58
CA LYS A 182 16.91 6.68 30.63
C LYS A 182 17.35 5.26 30.32
N VAL A 183 18.03 5.10 29.19
CA VAL A 183 18.64 3.85 28.76
C VAL A 183 20.06 4.09 28.26
N SER A 184 21.00 3.31 28.78
CA SER A 184 22.43 3.42 28.49
C SER A 184 23.00 2.10 27.98
N ILE A 185 24.16 2.15 27.38
CA ILE A 185 24.91 0.95 26.97
C ILE A 185 25.19 0.08 28.18
N GLY A 186 24.92 -1.23 28.09
CA GLY A 186 25.09 -2.21 29.16
C GLY A 186 23.85 -2.42 30.03
N ASP A 187 22.83 -1.59 29.89
CA ASP A 187 21.57 -1.77 30.62
C ASP A 187 20.84 -3.03 30.18
N LYS A 188 20.14 -3.68 31.14
CA LYS A 188 19.23 -4.77 30.86
C LYS A 188 17.83 -4.23 30.68
N ILE A 189 17.35 -4.24 29.47
CA ILE A 189 16.00 -3.86 29.10
C ILE A 189 15.10 -5.07 28.93
N MET A 190 13.80 -4.85 29.00
CA MET A 190 12.75 -5.84 28.77
C MET A 190 11.67 -5.26 27.86
N THR A 191 11.19 -6.04 26.91
CA THR A 191 9.98 -5.75 26.15
C THR A 191 8.78 -6.21 26.96
N PHE A 192 7.81 -5.31 27.16
CA PHE A 192 6.69 -5.52 28.08
C PHE A 192 5.76 -6.67 27.62
N SER A 193 5.51 -6.77 26.30
CA SER A 193 4.55 -7.73 25.75
C SER A 193 4.96 -9.20 25.91
N ASN A 194 6.27 -9.51 25.90
CA ASN A 194 6.75 -10.88 25.96
C ASN A 194 7.64 -11.19 27.19
N GLY A 195 8.00 -10.15 27.97
CA GLY A 195 8.82 -10.30 29.17
C GLY A 195 10.26 -10.74 28.93
N GLN A 196 10.75 -10.71 27.69
CA GLN A 196 12.11 -11.09 27.38
C GLN A 196 13.09 -9.96 27.66
N SER A 197 14.23 -10.30 28.27
CA SER A 197 15.27 -9.36 28.65
C SER A 197 16.44 -9.39 27.66
N TYR A 198 16.98 -8.23 27.37
CA TYR A 198 18.10 -8.01 26.46
C TYR A 198 19.09 -7.04 27.06
N GLU A 199 20.36 -7.18 26.71
CA GLU A 199 21.40 -6.22 27.08
C GLU A 199 21.59 -5.20 25.96
N VAL A 200 21.60 -3.93 26.30
CA VAL A 200 21.82 -2.82 25.35
C VAL A 200 23.28 -2.80 24.92
N ILE A 201 23.52 -2.98 23.64
CA ILE A 201 24.87 -3.00 23.04
C ILE A 201 25.24 -1.61 22.53
N GLU A 202 24.27 -0.87 21.98
CA GLU A 202 24.46 0.44 21.39
C GLU A 202 23.19 1.28 21.58
N THR A 203 23.36 2.56 21.87
CA THR A 203 22.32 3.58 21.85
C THR A 203 22.76 4.67 20.88
N GLY A 204 21.82 5.38 20.26
CA GLY A 204 22.17 6.45 19.33
C GLY A 204 20.99 7.26 18.84
N VAL A 205 21.30 8.26 18.04
CA VAL A 205 20.36 9.22 17.44
C VAL A 205 20.56 9.31 15.94
N PHE A 206 19.73 10.09 15.27
CA PHE A 206 19.76 10.26 13.81
C PHE A 206 20.17 11.70 13.48
N THR A 207 21.38 11.91 12.86
CA THR A 207 21.94 13.26 12.57
C THR A 207 22.59 13.42 11.18
N PRO A 208 22.04 13.16 10.02
CA PRO A 208 20.90 12.29 9.65
C PRO A 208 21.23 10.80 9.74
N ASP A 209 22.51 10.43 9.67
CA ASP A 209 22.97 9.07 9.84
C ASP A 209 22.86 8.63 11.30
N MET A 210 22.80 7.31 11.50
CA MET A 210 22.82 6.72 12.83
C MET A 210 24.12 7.06 13.55
N THR A 211 24.01 7.89 14.58
CA THR A 211 25.15 8.37 15.38
C THR A 211 25.07 7.82 16.79
N PRO A 212 26.03 6.96 17.22
CA PRO A 212 26.06 6.43 18.57
C PRO A 212 26.21 7.52 19.63
N ILE A 213 25.49 7.37 20.74
CA ILE A 213 25.63 8.18 21.96
C ILE A 213 25.58 7.27 23.18
N ASP A 214 26.04 7.73 24.33
CA ASP A 214 26.17 6.88 25.54
C ASP A 214 24.83 6.55 26.18
N GLU A 215 23.85 7.45 26.13
CA GLU A 215 22.52 7.27 26.73
C GLU A 215 21.43 8.02 25.97
N LEU A 216 20.20 7.50 26.05
CA LEU A 216 18.96 8.17 25.66
C LEU A 216 18.14 8.41 26.92
N LYS A 217 17.54 9.59 27.05
CA LYS A 217 16.80 10.04 28.23
C LYS A 217 15.38 10.49 27.89
N ALA A 218 14.57 10.72 28.91
CA ALA A 218 13.20 11.20 28.74
C ALA A 218 13.15 12.42 27.78
N GLY A 219 12.32 12.33 26.75
CA GLY A 219 12.24 13.29 25.67
C GLY A 219 12.97 12.88 24.38
N ASP A 220 13.95 12.00 24.42
CA ASP A 220 14.74 11.62 23.25
C ASP A 220 13.97 10.71 22.28
N ILE A 221 14.20 10.94 20.98
CA ILE A 221 13.95 10.00 19.90
C ILE A 221 15.32 9.46 19.43
N GLY A 222 15.46 8.15 19.43
CA GLY A 222 16.72 7.50 19.06
C GLY A 222 16.55 6.03 18.72
N TYR A 223 17.66 5.31 18.72
CA TYR A 223 17.65 3.87 18.47
C TYR A 223 18.43 3.10 19.52
N ILE A 224 18.07 1.82 19.69
CA ILE A 224 18.83 0.86 20.49
C ILE A 224 19.16 -0.38 19.65
N VAL A 225 20.35 -0.93 19.90
CA VAL A 225 20.75 -2.27 19.48
C VAL A 225 20.91 -3.11 20.74
N ALA A 226 20.12 -4.17 20.86
CA ALA A 226 20.08 -4.97 22.08
C ALA A 226 20.23 -6.50 21.81
N GLY A 227 20.90 -6.88 20.74
CA GLY A 227 21.13 -8.28 20.39
C GLY A 227 19.85 -9.09 20.12
N ILE A 228 18.75 -8.43 19.81
CA ILE A 228 17.48 -9.05 19.44
C ILE A 228 17.65 -9.74 18.09
N LYS A 229 17.47 -11.06 18.04
CA LYS A 229 17.71 -11.84 16.82
C LYS A 229 16.51 -11.89 15.87
N GLU A 230 15.32 -11.73 16.40
CA GLU A 230 14.07 -11.80 15.66
C GLU A 230 13.24 -10.56 15.91
N VAL A 231 12.77 -9.92 14.84
CA VAL A 231 11.94 -8.71 14.91
C VAL A 231 10.56 -9.00 15.53
N SER A 232 10.08 -10.23 15.40
CA SER A 232 8.88 -10.68 16.11
C SER A 232 8.92 -10.46 17.63
N LEU A 233 10.12 -10.32 18.18
CA LEU A 233 10.39 -10.07 19.61
C LEU A 233 10.45 -8.57 19.98
N ALA A 234 10.54 -7.68 18.99
CA ALA A 234 10.50 -6.22 19.15
C ALA A 234 9.29 -5.68 18.38
N ARG A 235 8.10 -5.91 18.91
CA ARG A 235 6.85 -5.44 18.28
C ARG A 235 6.79 -3.91 18.27
N ILE A 236 6.45 -3.34 17.14
CA ILE A 236 6.15 -1.92 17.04
C ILE A 236 4.88 -1.64 17.87
N GLY A 237 4.94 -0.59 18.71
CA GLY A 237 3.91 -0.28 19.70
C GLY A 237 4.13 -0.93 21.07
N ASP A 238 5.18 -1.74 21.22
CA ASP A 238 5.52 -2.32 22.53
C ASP A 238 6.28 -1.31 23.41
N THR A 239 6.26 -1.54 24.70
CA THR A 239 6.96 -0.74 25.69
C THR A 239 8.28 -1.40 26.07
N ILE A 240 9.35 -0.65 26.03
CA ILE A 240 10.64 -1.02 26.62
C ILE A 240 10.73 -0.45 28.03
N THR A 241 11.14 -1.31 28.97
CA THR A 241 11.38 -0.93 30.35
C THR A 241 12.66 -1.58 30.89
N ASN A 242 13.10 -1.20 32.08
CA ASN A 242 14.25 -1.84 32.72
C ASN A 242 13.89 -3.25 33.21
N ALA A 243 14.70 -4.24 32.92
CA ALA A 243 14.44 -5.63 33.30
C ALA A 243 14.52 -5.88 34.83
N THR A 244 15.26 -5.03 35.57
CA THR A 244 15.43 -5.16 37.02
C THR A 244 14.40 -4.35 37.81
N ASP A 245 13.86 -3.27 37.24
CA ASP A 245 12.84 -2.40 37.83
C ASP A 245 11.79 -2.00 36.77
N PRO A 246 10.94 -2.94 36.33
CA PRO A 246 9.98 -2.69 35.27
C PRO A 246 8.86 -1.73 35.70
N VAL A 247 8.26 -1.05 34.71
CA VAL A 247 7.02 -0.29 34.91
C VAL A 247 5.85 -1.24 35.17
N GLU A 248 4.83 -0.76 35.86
CA GLU A 248 3.63 -1.56 36.19
C GLU A 248 2.66 -1.63 35.00
N GLU A 249 2.59 -0.55 34.20
CA GLU A 249 1.69 -0.43 33.05
C GLU A 249 2.46 -0.02 31.80
N PRO A 250 2.16 -0.67 30.64
CA PRO A 250 2.76 -0.29 29.38
C PRO A 250 2.24 1.08 28.89
N LEU A 251 2.91 1.64 27.90
CA LEU A 251 2.36 2.70 27.07
C LEU A 251 1.18 2.16 26.24
N GLU A 252 0.27 3.04 25.87
CA GLU A 252 -0.78 2.70 24.92
C GLU A 252 -0.11 2.31 23.58
N GLY A 253 -0.28 1.06 23.19
CA GLY A 253 0.30 0.52 21.97
C GLY A 253 -0.53 0.86 20.74
N TYR A 254 0.03 0.58 19.58
CA TYR A 254 -0.67 0.77 18.30
C TYR A 254 -1.71 -0.32 18.05
N LYS A 255 -2.79 0.06 17.36
CA LYS A 255 -3.74 -0.91 16.82
C LYS A 255 -3.04 -1.75 15.75
N GLU A 256 -3.31 -3.06 15.76
CA GLU A 256 -2.78 -3.97 14.74
C GLU A 256 -3.36 -3.61 13.37
N VAL A 257 -2.46 -3.34 12.43
CA VAL A 257 -2.86 -2.98 11.06
C VAL A 257 -3.23 -4.23 10.29
N LYS A 258 -4.45 -4.29 9.78
CA LYS A 258 -4.93 -5.42 9.00
C LYS A 258 -4.71 -5.18 7.51
N PRO A 259 -4.18 -6.16 6.77
CA PRO A 259 -4.06 -6.04 5.33
C PRO A 259 -5.45 -5.98 4.69
N MET A 260 -5.57 -5.15 3.66
CA MET A 260 -6.81 -4.91 2.94
C MET A 260 -6.81 -5.54 1.54
N VAL A 261 -5.62 -5.73 0.97
CA VAL A 261 -5.39 -6.26 -0.38
C VAL A 261 -4.55 -7.52 -0.30
N PHE A 262 -4.93 -8.56 -1.02
CA PHE A 262 -4.24 -9.84 -1.03
C PHE A 262 -3.88 -10.23 -2.45
N ALA A 263 -2.64 -10.70 -2.67
CA ALA A 263 -2.20 -11.26 -3.94
C ALA A 263 -1.34 -12.51 -3.72
N GLY A 264 -1.38 -13.45 -4.63
CA GLY A 264 -0.42 -14.54 -4.71
C GLY A 264 0.90 -14.00 -5.26
N MET A 265 2.00 -14.36 -4.63
CA MET A 265 3.35 -14.00 -5.03
C MET A 265 4.18 -15.27 -5.24
N PHE A 266 4.60 -15.49 -6.47
CA PHE A 266 5.30 -16.70 -6.89
C PHE A 266 6.67 -16.33 -7.44
N PRO A 267 7.73 -17.15 -7.21
CA PRO A 267 9.01 -16.89 -7.82
C PRO A 267 8.92 -17.03 -9.34
N GLY A 268 9.64 -16.20 -10.08
CA GLY A 268 9.70 -16.29 -11.55
C GLY A 268 10.29 -17.62 -12.03
N VAL A 269 11.11 -18.27 -11.21
CA VAL A 269 11.68 -19.60 -11.41
C VAL A 269 11.31 -20.45 -10.20
N PRO A 270 10.61 -21.60 -10.33
CA PRO A 270 10.05 -22.38 -9.22
C PRO A 270 11.08 -22.83 -8.17
N GLU A 271 12.34 -23.03 -8.58
CA GLU A 271 13.45 -23.43 -7.71
C GLU A 271 13.79 -22.38 -6.64
N TYR A 272 13.41 -21.12 -6.85
CA TYR A 272 13.68 -20.01 -5.93
C TYR A 272 12.62 -19.82 -4.83
N TYR A 273 11.81 -20.82 -4.55
CA TYR A 273 10.78 -20.74 -3.49
C TYR A 273 11.37 -20.44 -2.10
N GLU A 274 12.45 -21.13 -1.72
CA GLU A 274 13.09 -20.92 -0.42
C GLU A 274 13.80 -19.57 -0.32
N GLU A 275 14.36 -19.08 -1.42
CA GLU A 275 14.95 -17.75 -1.52
C GLU A 275 13.87 -16.67 -1.38
N LEU A 276 12.71 -16.85 -2.02
CA LEU A 276 11.56 -15.95 -1.88
C LEU A 276 11.06 -15.93 -0.44
N ARG A 277 10.95 -17.09 0.21
CA ARG A 277 10.59 -17.16 1.63
C ARG A 277 11.51 -16.32 2.51
N LYS A 278 12.82 -16.51 2.36
CA LYS A 278 13.83 -15.76 3.12
C LYS A 278 13.81 -14.26 2.82
N ALA A 279 13.55 -13.87 1.56
CA ALA A 279 13.42 -12.46 1.17
C ALA A 279 12.19 -11.83 1.81
N LEU A 280 11.03 -12.50 1.77
CA LEU A 280 9.80 -12.03 2.42
C LEU A 280 9.94 -11.94 3.94
N GLU A 281 10.58 -12.93 4.58
CA GLU A 281 10.91 -12.88 6.00
C GLU A 281 11.73 -11.64 6.34
N LYS A 282 12.77 -11.34 5.55
CA LYS A 282 13.59 -10.12 5.73
C LYS A 282 12.82 -8.83 5.48
N LEU A 283 11.98 -8.77 4.45
CA LEU A 283 11.14 -7.60 4.20
C LEU A 283 10.18 -7.35 5.35
N LYS A 284 9.52 -8.41 5.84
CA LYS A 284 8.60 -8.33 6.99
C LYS A 284 9.27 -7.77 8.25
N LEU A 285 10.58 -7.95 8.40
CA LEU A 285 11.35 -7.37 9.51
C LEU A 285 11.36 -5.83 9.47
N ASN A 286 11.32 -5.27 8.27
CA ASN A 286 11.33 -3.83 8.05
C ASN A 286 9.95 -3.27 7.68
N ASP A 287 8.94 -4.13 7.57
CA ASP A 287 7.59 -3.81 7.13
C ASP A 287 6.58 -4.67 7.90
N SER A 288 6.15 -4.17 9.04
CA SER A 288 5.25 -4.89 9.95
C SER A 288 3.83 -5.07 9.38
N ALA A 289 3.47 -4.32 8.35
CA ALA A 289 2.18 -4.43 7.68
C ALA A 289 2.14 -5.59 6.67
N LEU A 290 3.30 -6.06 6.20
CA LEU A 290 3.39 -7.20 5.29
C LEU A 290 3.08 -8.50 6.04
N VAL A 291 2.04 -9.21 5.60
CA VAL A 291 1.74 -10.56 6.04
C VAL A 291 1.86 -11.53 4.87
N PHE A 292 2.35 -12.74 5.12
CA PHE A 292 2.41 -13.77 4.09
C PHE A 292 2.32 -15.16 4.70
N TYR A 293 1.76 -16.08 3.95
CA TYR A 293 1.65 -17.49 4.28
C TYR A 293 1.80 -18.34 3.02
N PRO A 294 2.26 -19.62 3.15
CA PRO A 294 2.46 -20.50 2.01
C PRO A 294 1.20 -20.63 1.16
N ASP A 295 1.38 -20.61 -0.14
CA ASP A 295 0.33 -20.80 -1.15
C ASP A 295 0.84 -21.71 -2.27
N HIS A 296 -0.07 -22.32 -3.00
CA HIS A 296 0.26 -23.19 -4.11
C HIS A 296 -0.72 -22.99 -5.26
N SER A 297 -0.19 -22.76 -6.44
CA SER A 297 -0.95 -22.69 -7.69
C SER A 297 -0.56 -23.86 -8.61
N PRO A 298 -1.52 -24.62 -9.16
CA PRO A 298 -1.21 -25.66 -10.14
C PRO A 298 -0.45 -25.13 -11.38
N ALA A 299 -0.64 -23.85 -11.74
CA ALA A 299 0.00 -23.20 -12.88
C ALA A 299 1.37 -22.60 -12.56
N LEU A 300 1.57 -22.08 -11.32
CA LEU A 300 2.75 -21.31 -10.93
C LEU A 300 3.63 -22.05 -9.91
N GLY A 301 3.18 -23.19 -9.38
CA GLY A 301 3.89 -23.95 -8.36
C GLY A 301 3.71 -23.39 -6.96
N PHE A 302 4.74 -23.55 -6.11
CA PHE A 302 4.75 -23.05 -4.73
C PHE A 302 5.10 -21.56 -4.68
N GLY A 303 4.40 -20.82 -3.82
CA GLY A 303 4.58 -19.40 -3.59
C GLY A 303 3.97 -18.98 -2.26
N PHE A 304 3.58 -17.72 -2.17
CA PHE A 304 3.00 -17.15 -0.95
C PHE A 304 1.77 -16.33 -1.28
N ARG A 305 0.76 -16.40 -0.44
CA ARG A 305 -0.33 -15.45 -0.38
C ARG A 305 0.11 -14.29 0.51
N CYS A 306 0.25 -13.11 -0.07
CA CYS A 306 0.69 -11.91 0.63
C CYS A 306 -0.48 -10.96 0.84
N GLY A 307 -0.53 -10.34 2.02
CA GLY A 307 -1.47 -9.28 2.36
C GLY A 307 -0.76 -7.94 2.45
N PHE A 308 -1.37 -6.91 1.89
CA PHE A 308 -0.86 -5.56 1.74
C PHE A 308 -1.91 -4.54 2.21
N LEU A 309 -1.48 -3.32 2.52
CA LEU A 309 -2.39 -2.23 2.89
C LEU A 309 -3.15 -1.68 1.69
N GLY A 310 -2.49 -1.60 0.54
CA GLY A 310 -3.04 -1.15 -0.72
C GLY A 310 -2.18 -1.57 -1.90
N LEU A 311 -2.48 -1.04 -3.09
CA LEU A 311 -1.73 -1.36 -4.31
C LEU A 311 -0.33 -0.77 -4.33
N LEU A 312 -0.16 0.46 -3.85
CA LEU A 312 1.17 1.08 -3.80
C LEU A 312 2.09 0.29 -2.86
N HIS A 313 1.57 -0.16 -1.72
CA HIS A 313 2.32 -1.02 -0.81
C HIS A 313 2.72 -2.34 -1.49
N MET A 314 1.83 -2.99 -2.24
CA MET A 314 2.12 -4.20 -3.01
C MET A 314 3.23 -3.96 -4.05
N ASP A 315 3.17 -2.86 -4.78
CA ASP A 315 4.17 -2.49 -5.80
C ASP A 315 5.53 -2.20 -5.17
N VAL A 316 5.56 -1.52 -4.03
CA VAL A 316 6.78 -1.25 -3.26
C VAL A 316 7.43 -2.56 -2.82
N VAL A 317 6.67 -3.50 -2.25
CA VAL A 317 7.19 -4.80 -1.83
C VAL A 317 7.75 -5.59 -3.03
N ARG A 318 7.06 -5.60 -4.17
CA ARG A 318 7.54 -6.25 -5.40
C ARG A 318 8.87 -5.64 -5.87
N GLU A 319 8.94 -4.32 -5.95
CA GLU A 319 10.12 -3.61 -6.42
C GLU A 319 11.32 -3.77 -5.47
N ARG A 320 11.07 -3.81 -4.16
CA ARG A 320 12.10 -4.13 -3.15
C ARG A 320 12.63 -5.55 -3.29
N LEU A 321 11.77 -6.54 -3.59
CA LEU A 321 12.22 -7.91 -3.89
C LEU A 321 13.14 -7.94 -5.11
N GLU A 322 12.81 -7.20 -6.14
CA GLU A 322 13.62 -7.13 -7.35
C GLU A 322 14.96 -6.43 -7.12
N ARG A 323 14.97 -5.29 -6.41
CA ARG A 323 16.19 -4.46 -6.23
C ARG A 323 17.10 -4.94 -5.09
N GLU A 324 16.53 -5.29 -3.93
CA GLU A 324 17.30 -5.64 -2.74
C GLU A 324 17.71 -7.13 -2.72
N PHE A 325 16.94 -8.00 -3.39
CA PHE A 325 17.14 -9.45 -3.38
C PHE A 325 17.38 -10.05 -4.77
N GLU A 326 17.41 -9.22 -5.84
CA GLU A 326 17.57 -9.65 -7.24
C GLU A 326 16.54 -10.72 -7.67
N MET A 327 15.33 -10.63 -7.13
CA MET A 327 14.31 -11.64 -7.26
C MET A 327 13.13 -11.16 -8.10
N THR A 328 12.94 -11.75 -9.27
CA THR A 328 11.74 -11.54 -10.08
C THR A 328 10.60 -12.39 -9.54
N VAL A 329 9.45 -11.75 -9.28
CA VAL A 329 8.25 -12.42 -8.78
C VAL A 329 7.07 -12.23 -9.74
N ILE A 330 6.19 -13.23 -9.76
CA ILE A 330 4.91 -13.20 -10.48
C ILE A 330 3.82 -12.89 -9.46
N LEU A 331 3.09 -11.82 -9.68
CA LEU A 331 1.91 -11.46 -8.87
C LEU A 331 0.64 -11.96 -9.55
N THR A 332 -0.28 -12.53 -8.76
CA THR A 332 -1.66 -12.76 -9.23
C THR A 332 -2.48 -11.47 -9.09
N ALA A 333 -3.69 -11.46 -9.65
CA ALA A 333 -4.61 -10.35 -9.44
C ALA A 333 -4.80 -10.07 -7.96
N PRO A 334 -4.70 -8.79 -7.53
CA PRO A 334 -5.03 -8.42 -6.17
C PRO A 334 -6.51 -8.65 -5.90
N ASN A 335 -6.81 -9.07 -4.68
CA ASN A 335 -8.15 -9.31 -4.19
C ASN A 335 -8.33 -8.70 -2.80
N VAL A 336 -9.58 -8.52 -2.41
CA VAL A 336 -9.93 -8.19 -1.02
C VAL A 336 -10.28 -9.47 -0.27
N GLU A 337 -10.43 -9.37 1.04
CA GLU A 337 -10.91 -10.45 1.88
C GLU A 337 -12.45 -10.45 1.88
N TYR A 338 -13.05 -11.59 1.54
CA TYR A 338 -14.49 -11.80 1.56
C TYR A 338 -14.88 -12.72 2.73
N LYS A 339 -16.08 -12.52 3.27
CA LYS A 339 -16.69 -13.46 4.21
C LYS A 339 -17.79 -14.24 3.51
N VAL A 340 -17.75 -15.54 3.60
CA VAL A 340 -18.71 -16.44 2.95
C VAL A 340 -19.40 -17.28 4.01
N LEU A 341 -20.70 -17.11 4.16
CA LEU A 341 -21.53 -17.95 5.00
C LEU A 341 -22.03 -19.15 4.19
N LEU A 342 -21.69 -20.33 4.63
CA LEU A 342 -22.16 -21.57 4.00
C LEU A 342 -23.51 -22.02 4.55
N LYS A 343 -24.24 -22.82 3.79
CA LYS A 343 -25.56 -23.39 4.17
C LYS A 343 -25.51 -24.30 5.42
N ASN A 344 -24.32 -24.81 5.75
CA ASN A 344 -24.09 -25.57 6.99
C ASN A 344 -23.88 -24.69 8.23
N GLY A 345 -23.90 -23.36 8.06
CA GLY A 345 -23.67 -22.38 9.13
C GLY A 345 -22.19 -22.02 9.37
N GLU A 346 -21.27 -22.58 8.62
CA GLU A 346 -19.84 -22.25 8.70
C GLU A 346 -19.54 -20.92 8.01
N GLU A 347 -18.74 -20.07 8.66
CA GLU A 347 -18.23 -18.82 8.07
C GLU A 347 -16.79 -19.03 7.59
N LEU A 348 -16.55 -18.77 6.32
CA LEU A 348 -15.23 -18.84 5.69
C LEU A 348 -14.72 -17.46 5.36
N ILE A 349 -13.43 -17.24 5.60
CA ILE A 349 -12.70 -16.05 5.13
C ILE A 349 -12.00 -16.43 3.83
N VAL A 350 -12.30 -15.70 2.75
CA VAL A 350 -11.78 -15.98 1.40
C VAL A 350 -11.04 -14.76 0.87
N ASN A 351 -9.74 -14.84 0.78
CA ASN A 351 -8.87 -13.84 0.16
C ASN A 351 -8.17 -14.37 -1.11
N ASP A 352 -8.53 -15.59 -1.53
CA ASP A 352 -8.04 -16.26 -2.71
C ASP A 352 -9.22 -16.74 -3.56
N PRO A 353 -9.38 -16.27 -4.82
CA PRO A 353 -10.43 -16.73 -5.70
C PRO A 353 -10.43 -18.24 -5.94
N ALA A 354 -9.26 -18.90 -5.87
CA ALA A 354 -9.17 -20.35 -6.01
C ALA A 354 -9.95 -21.09 -4.90
N LYS A 355 -9.95 -20.53 -3.68
CA LYS A 355 -10.61 -21.08 -2.49
C LYS A 355 -12.08 -20.67 -2.33
N PHE A 356 -12.64 -19.93 -3.30
CA PHE A 356 -14.05 -19.53 -3.26
C PHE A 356 -14.95 -20.78 -3.40
N PRO A 357 -15.89 -21.02 -2.46
CA PRO A 357 -16.71 -22.23 -2.45
C PRO A 357 -17.64 -22.33 -3.68
N ASP A 358 -18.16 -23.54 -3.92
CA ASP A 358 -19.20 -23.75 -4.91
C ASP A 358 -20.47 -22.96 -4.58
N GLU A 359 -21.06 -22.29 -5.57
CA GLU A 359 -22.29 -21.50 -5.40
C GLU A 359 -23.44 -22.30 -4.74
N SER A 360 -23.50 -23.61 -4.98
CA SER A 360 -24.52 -24.49 -4.39
C SER A 360 -24.43 -24.61 -2.86
N THR A 361 -23.24 -24.39 -2.28
CA THR A 361 -22.96 -24.49 -0.85
C THR A 361 -23.08 -23.16 -0.13
N ILE A 362 -23.06 -22.05 -0.87
CA ILE A 362 -23.08 -20.69 -0.33
C ILE A 362 -24.50 -20.31 0.08
N GLN A 363 -24.64 -19.73 1.26
CA GLN A 363 -25.86 -19.07 1.74
C GLN A 363 -25.78 -17.57 1.47
N GLU A 364 -24.71 -16.91 1.90
CA GLU A 364 -24.49 -15.47 1.76
C GLU A 364 -23.01 -15.15 1.55
N VAL A 365 -22.73 -14.07 0.83
CA VAL A 365 -21.38 -13.53 0.65
C VAL A 365 -21.37 -12.08 1.10
N TYR A 366 -20.29 -11.70 1.80
CA TYR A 366 -20.08 -10.34 2.29
C TYR A 366 -18.76 -9.81 1.74
N GLU A 367 -18.78 -8.57 1.26
CA GLU A 367 -17.60 -7.86 0.78
C GLU A 367 -17.26 -6.67 1.69
N PRO A 368 -15.97 -6.30 1.79
CA PRO A 368 -15.54 -5.16 2.59
C PRO A 368 -15.97 -3.85 1.93
N TYR A 369 -16.51 -2.94 2.74
CA TYR A 369 -16.90 -1.60 2.36
C TYR A 369 -16.01 -0.57 3.01
N VAL A 370 -15.81 0.54 2.32
CA VAL A 370 -15.07 1.69 2.80
C VAL A 370 -15.89 2.96 2.67
N LYS A 371 -15.64 3.92 3.57
CA LYS A 371 -16.02 5.31 3.41
C LYS A 371 -14.93 5.96 2.55
N LEU A 372 -15.30 6.37 1.35
CA LEU A 372 -14.41 7.04 0.40
C LEU A 372 -14.70 8.54 0.46
N SER A 373 -13.68 9.34 0.75
CA SER A 373 -13.74 10.81 0.73
C SER A 373 -12.92 11.33 -0.45
N ILE A 374 -13.53 12.11 -1.32
CA ILE A 374 -12.86 12.73 -2.48
C ILE A 374 -12.94 14.23 -2.32
N ILE A 375 -11.80 14.92 -2.36
CA ILE A 375 -11.72 16.38 -2.41
C ILE A 375 -11.41 16.80 -3.83
N THR A 376 -12.21 17.71 -4.38
CA THR A 376 -12.12 18.14 -5.78
C THR A 376 -12.66 19.55 -5.99
N PRO A 377 -12.16 20.31 -7.00
CA PRO A 377 -12.84 21.51 -7.47
C PRO A 377 -14.26 21.20 -7.97
N PRO A 378 -15.23 22.14 -7.80
CA PRO A 378 -16.64 21.93 -8.16
C PRO A 378 -16.88 21.53 -9.63
N GLU A 379 -16.02 21.98 -10.54
CA GLU A 379 -16.14 21.69 -11.99
C GLU A 379 -16.03 20.20 -12.33
N TYR A 380 -15.37 19.38 -11.49
CA TYR A 380 -15.21 17.94 -11.70
C TYR A 380 -16.24 17.09 -10.95
N LEU A 381 -17.06 17.70 -10.09
CA LEU A 381 -18.03 17.03 -9.21
C LEU A 381 -18.91 16.04 -9.98
N GLY A 382 -19.56 16.48 -11.07
CA GLY A 382 -20.47 15.62 -11.82
C GLY A 382 -19.79 14.40 -12.46
N ARG A 383 -18.53 14.54 -12.91
CA ARG A 383 -17.76 13.43 -13.49
C ARG A 383 -17.37 12.39 -12.44
N LEU A 384 -16.93 12.87 -11.27
CA LEU A 384 -16.51 12.01 -10.18
C LEU A 384 -17.70 11.30 -9.53
N MET A 385 -18.83 11.99 -9.37
CA MET A 385 -20.08 11.35 -8.94
C MET A 385 -20.50 10.22 -9.89
N ASN A 386 -20.45 10.47 -11.20
CA ASN A 386 -20.76 9.46 -12.20
C ASN A 386 -19.81 8.24 -12.10
N LEU A 387 -18.50 8.48 -11.96
CA LEU A 387 -17.51 7.42 -11.77
C LEU A 387 -17.86 6.57 -10.57
N VAL A 388 -18.08 7.17 -9.39
CA VAL A 388 -18.29 6.43 -8.15
C VAL A 388 -19.63 5.72 -8.13
N GLN A 389 -20.72 6.41 -8.48
CA GLN A 389 -22.08 5.86 -8.36
C GLN A 389 -22.40 4.86 -9.48
N ASN A 390 -22.06 5.18 -10.72
CA ASN A 390 -22.47 4.36 -11.88
C ASN A 390 -21.43 3.30 -12.25
N GLU A 391 -20.13 3.59 -12.14
CA GLU A 391 -19.11 2.63 -12.53
C GLU A 391 -18.58 1.80 -11.35
N LYS A 392 -18.60 2.34 -10.11
CA LYS A 392 -17.95 1.71 -8.94
C LYS A 392 -18.91 1.30 -7.83
N ARG A 393 -20.21 1.21 -8.09
CA ARG A 393 -21.24 0.77 -7.14
C ARG A 393 -21.28 1.58 -5.83
N GLY A 394 -20.78 2.83 -5.85
CA GLY A 394 -20.74 3.68 -4.67
C GLY A 394 -22.09 4.34 -4.36
N THR A 395 -22.39 4.48 -3.08
CA THR A 395 -23.54 5.22 -2.58
C THR A 395 -23.09 6.52 -1.95
N MET A 396 -23.62 7.65 -2.40
CA MET A 396 -23.29 8.95 -1.83
C MET A 396 -23.86 9.08 -0.41
N ILE A 397 -23.04 9.59 0.49
CA ILE A 397 -23.42 9.89 1.89
C ILE A 397 -23.69 11.37 2.03
N SER A 398 -22.72 12.22 1.68
CA SER A 398 -22.78 13.66 1.83
C SER A 398 -21.92 14.36 0.77
N THR A 399 -22.24 15.64 0.57
CA THR A 399 -21.42 16.60 -0.15
C THR A 399 -21.22 17.79 0.76
N GLU A 400 -19.98 18.16 1.02
CA GLU A 400 -19.63 19.23 1.94
C GLU A 400 -18.71 20.22 1.24
N ASN A 401 -18.82 21.49 1.55
CA ASN A 401 -17.89 22.49 1.04
C ASN A 401 -16.62 22.46 1.88
N ALA A 402 -15.47 22.36 1.23
CA ALA A 402 -14.16 22.49 1.85
C ALA A 402 -13.51 23.80 1.35
N GLY A 403 -13.94 24.92 1.94
CA GLY A 403 -13.51 26.24 1.49
C GLY A 403 -14.23 26.73 0.23
N PHE A 404 -13.70 27.79 -0.38
CA PHE A 404 -14.38 28.55 -1.45
C PHE A 404 -14.44 27.82 -2.80
N GLU A 405 -13.47 26.96 -3.12
CA GLU A 405 -13.34 26.32 -4.44
C GLU A 405 -13.19 24.80 -4.40
N ARG A 406 -13.44 24.17 -3.24
CA ARG A 406 -13.34 22.72 -3.10
C ARG A 406 -14.58 22.11 -2.46
N VAL A 407 -14.85 20.89 -2.88
CA VAL A 407 -15.97 20.09 -2.39
C VAL A 407 -15.46 18.73 -1.93
N VAL A 408 -15.90 18.31 -0.75
CA VAL A 408 -15.71 16.95 -0.24
C VAL A 408 -16.90 16.12 -0.65
N LEU A 409 -16.65 15.03 -1.35
CA LEU A 409 -17.64 14.03 -1.72
C LEU A 409 -17.41 12.80 -0.85
N ASN A 410 -18.37 12.43 -0.02
CA ASN A 410 -18.31 11.24 0.80
C ASN A 410 -19.21 10.14 0.23
N PHE A 411 -18.64 8.95 0.06
CA PHE A 411 -19.34 7.78 -0.45
C PHE A 411 -19.08 6.56 0.41
N GLU A 412 -19.99 5.59 0.38
CA GLU A 412 -19.75 4.22 0.78
C GLU A 412 -19.56 3.37 -0.48
N VAL A 413 -18.42 2.68 -0.58
CA VAL A 413 -18.03 1.94 -1.80
C VAL A 413 -17.48 0.58 -1.41
N PRO A 414 -17.76 -0.48 -2.18
CA PRO A 414 -17.03 -1.74 -2.01
C PRO A 414 -15.54 -1.55 -2.26
N LEU A 415 -14.70 -2.02 -1.35
CA LEU A 415 -13.25 -1.86 -1.46
C LEU A 415 -12.70 -2.44 -2.79
N ALA A 416 -13.23 -3.58 -3.24
CA ALA A 416 -12.85 -4.20 -4.50
C ALA A 416 -13.00 -3.29 -5.73
N GLU A 417 -13.88 -2.29 -5.67
CA GLU A 417 -14.14 -1.38 -6.80
C GLU A 417 -13.12 -0.25 -6.91
N ILE A 418 -12.41 0.07 -5.82
CA ILE A 418 -11.43 1.17 -5.78
C ILE A 418 -9.98 0.70 -5.82
N ILE A 419 -9.72 -0.59 -5.61
CA ILE A 419 -8.35 -1.14 -5.59
C ILE A 419 -7.69 -1.05 -6.98
N PHE A 420 -8.43 -1.24 -8.06
CA PHE A 420 -7.86 -1.24 -9.40
C PHE A 420 -7.79 0.20 -9.95
N ASP A 421 -8.08 0.45 -11.11
CA ASP A 421 -7.97 1.66 -11.94
C ASP A 421 -8.64 2.95 -11.38
N PHE A 422 -9.18 2.93 -10.15
CA PHE A 422 -9.98 4.04 -9.63
C PHE A 422 -9.17 5.33 -9.43
N PHE A 423 -7.99 5.22 -8.81
CA PHE A 423 -7.13 6.37 -8.54
C PHE A 423 -6.71 7.07 -9.84
N ASP A 424 -6.29 6.30 -10.84
CA ASP A 424 -5.85 6.82 -12.12
C ASP A 424 -7.00 7.46 -12.90
N LYS A 425 -8.18 6.81 -12.91
CA LYS A 425 -9.38 7.38 -13.50
C LYS A 425 -9.83 8.66 -12.81
N MET A 426 -9.81 8.70 -11.48
CA MET A 426 -10.14 9.89 -10.70
C MET A 426 -9.19 11.04 -11.06
N LYS A 427 -7.88 10.79 -11.07
CA LYS A 427 -6.86 11.78 -11.45
C LYS A 427 -7.04 12.25 -12.90
N ALA A 428 -7.28 11.35 -13.84
CA ALA A 428 -7.51 11.68 -15.25
C ALA A 428 -8.76 12.55 -15.44
N LEU A 429 -9.89 12.19 -14.80
CA LEU A 429 -11.16 12.93 -14.89
C LEU A 429 -11.08 14.32 -14.26
N SER A 430 -10.23 14.49 -13.26
CA SER A 430 -10.03 15.75 -12.54
C SER A 430 -8.77 16.51 -12.98
N ARG A 431 -8.10 16.10 -14.05
CA ARG A 431 -6.82 16.67 -14.50
C ARG A 431 -5.75 16.72 -13.38
N GLY A 432 -5.77 15.76 -12.48
CA GLY A 432 -4.85 15.66 -11.35
C GLY A 432 -5.29 16.40 -10.08
N TYR A 433 -6.36 17.21 -10.12
CA TYR A 433 -6.77 18.03 -8.98
C TYR A 433 -7.48 17.25 -7.87
N ALA A 434 -8.22 16.18 -8.17
CA ALA A 434 -8.89 15.41 -7.15
C ALA A 434 -7.90 14.59 -6.32
N SER A 435 -8.15 14.53 -5.02
CA SER A 435 -7.49 13.63 -4.07
C SER A 435 -8.52 12.77 -3.36
N MET A 436 -8.10 11.63 -2.86
CA MET A 436 -8.98 10.72 -2.14
C MET A 436 -8.31 10.15 -0.90
N ASP A 437 -9.14 9.80 0.07
CA ASP A 437 -8.81 8.97 1.21
C ASP A 437 -9.94 7.98 1.46
N TYR A 438 -9.65 6.86 2.13
CA TYR A 438 -10.68 5.88 2.45
C TYR A 438 -10.45 5.20 3.79
N GLU A 439 -11.54 4.89 4.47
CA GLU A 439 -11.56 4.22 5.76
C GLU A 439 -12.44 2.96 5.70
N PHE A 440 -11.97 1.86 6.28
CA PHE A 440 -12.75 0.63 6.35
C PHE A 440 -13.93 0.76 7.33
N ILE A 441 -15.15 0.47 6.84
CA ILE A 441 -16.40 0.60 7.61
C ILE A 441 -17.11 -0.72 7.87
N GLY A 442 -16.52 -1.85 7.49
CA GLY A 442 -17.09 -3.18 7.75
C GLY A 442 -17.45 -3.97 6.50
N TYR A 443 -18.19 -5.05 6.70
CA TYR A 443 -18.61 -5.96 5.63
C TYR A 443 -20.09 -5.79 5.34
N ARG A 444 -20.47 -5.89 4.05
CA ARG A 444 -21.88 -5.86 3.63
C ARG A 444 -22.17 -7.03 2.70
N LYS A 445 -23.40 -7.56 2.78
CA LYS A 445 -23.87 -8.60 1.89
C LYS A 445 -23.88 -8.13 0.43
N SER A 446 -23.39 -9.00 -0.45
CA SER A 446 -23.28 -8.71 -1.88
C SER A 446 -23.45 -9.96 -2.74
N ASP A 447 -23.92 -9.76 -3.98
CA ASP A 447 -24.11 -10.81 -4.97
C ASP A 447 -22.84 -11.03 -5.79
N LEU A 448 -21.91 -11.79 -5.22
CA LEU A 448 -20.62 -12.08 -5.82
C LEU A 448 -20.57 -13.46 -6.45
N VAL A 449 -19.79 -13.58 -7.52
CA VAL A 449 -19.53 -14.85 -8.22
C VAL A 449 -18.05 -15.00 -8.53
N LYS A 450 -17.56 -16.24 -8.50
CA LYS A 450 -16.25 -16.59 -9.02
C LYS A 450 -16.29 -16.64 -10.53
N VAL A 451 -15.40 -15.90 -11.18
CA VAL A 451 -15.14 -15.97 -12.62
C VAL A 451 -13.86 -16.77 -12.83
N SER A 452 -13.99 -18.01 -13.27
CA SER A 452 -12.86 -18.91 -13.55
C SER A 452 -12.43 -18.77 -15.00
N ILE A 453 -11.13 -18.63 -15.24
CA ILE A 453 -10.54 -18.55 -16.58
C ILE A 453 -10.03 -19.93 -16.99
N LEU A 454 -10.40 -20.36 -18.22
CA LEU A 454 -9.94 -21.59 -18.81
C LEU A 454 -9.12 -21.25 -20.07
N VAL A 455 -7.91 -21.77 -20.13
CA VAL A 455 -7.02 -21.69 -21.31
C VAL A 455 -6.93 -23.09 -21.90
N ASN A 456 -7.25 -23.23 -23.17
CA ASN A 456 -7.35 -24.53 -23.85
C ASN A 456 -8.26 -25.56 -23.11
N LYS A 457 -9.33 -25.07 -22.44
CA LYS A 457 -10.28 -25.81 -21.60
C LYS A 457 -9.76 -26.23 -20.21
N GLU A 458 -8.50 -25.98 -19.91
CA GLU A 458 -7.91 -26.23 -18.58
C GLU A 458 -8.11 -24.99 -17.69
N PRO A 459 -8.60 -25.12 -16.44
CA PRO A 459 -8.74 -23.99 -15.54
C PRO A 459 -7.38 -23.45 -15.10
N VAL A 460 -7.22 -22.14 -15.13
CA VAL A 460 -6.05 -21.43 -14.62
C VAL A 460 -6.48 -20.61 -13.42
N GLU A 461 -6.39 -21.21 -12.25
CA GLU A 461 -6.92 -20.62 -11.01
C GLU A 461 -6.27 -19.28 -10.66
N ALA A 462 -4.97 -19.12 -10.96
CA ALA A 462 -4.26 -17.86 -10.75
C ALA A 462 -4.80 -16.67 -11.57
N LEU A 463 -5.60 -16.93 -12.61
CA LEU A 463 -6.30 -15.93 -13.42
C LEU A 463 -7.79 -15.77 -13.01
N SER A 464 -8.25 -16.49 -12.00
CA SER A 464 -9.63 -16.40 -11.53
C SER A 464 -9.82 -15.13 -10.69
N ILE A 465 -11.02 -14.54 -10.78
CA ILE A 465 -11.39 -13.34 -10.03
C ILE A 465 -12.74 -13.54 -9.33
N ILE A 466 -13.01 -12.78 -8.29
CA ILE A 466 -14.33 -12.65 -7.67
C ILE A 466 -14.89 -11.31 -8.13
N ALA A 467 -16.09 -11.30 -8.66
CA ALA A 467 -16.74 -10.11 -9.19
C ALA A 467 -18.23 -10.07 -8.82
N HIS A 468 -18.80 -8.86 -8.77
CA HIS A 468 -20.25 -8.69 -8.64
C HIS A 468 -20.96 -9.23 -9.90
N LYS A 469 -22.11 -9.90 -9.71
CA LYS A 469 -22.85 -10.55 -10.80
C LYS A 469 -23.09 -9.63 -11.99
N ASP A 470 -23.48 -8.37 -11.72
CA ASP A 470 -23.79 -7.40 -12.78
C ASP A 470 -22.57 -7.04 -13.63
N LYS A 471 -21.35 -7.12 -13.05
CA LYS A 471 -20.09 -6.80 -13.73
C LYS A 471 -19.33 -8.00 -14.26
N ALA A 472 -19.70 -9.21 -13.78
CA ALA A 472 -18.97 -10.43 -14.10
C ALA A 472 -18.81 -10.64 -15.61
N TYR A 473 -19.85 -10.35 -16.43
CA TYR A 473 -19.79 -10.50 -17.88
C TYR A 473 -18.81 -9.52 -18.53
N SER A 474 -18.92 -8.23 -18.20
CA SER A 474 -18.06 -7.19 -18.81
C SER A 474 -16.59 -7.38 -18.42
N MET A 475 -16.30 -7.70 -17.15
CA MET A 475 -14.95 -8.02 -16.68
C MET A 475 -14.41 -9.29 -17.36
N ALA A 476 -15.21 -10.36 -17.41
CA ALA A 476 -14.84 -11.60 -18.07
C ALA A 476 -14.50 -11.38 -19.55
N ARG A 477 -15.28 -10.54 -20.27
CA ARG A 477 -15.05 -10.25 -21.68
C ARG A 477 -13.74 -9.52 -21.89
N LYS A 478 -13.51 -8.42 -21.16
CA LYS A 478 -12.24 -7.67 -21.22
C LYS A 478 -11.04 -8.58 -20.95
N LEU A 479 -11.15 -9.43 -19.91
CA LEU A 479 -10.07 -10.32 -19.51
C LEU A 479 -9.74 -11.37 -20.58
N VAL A 480 -10.75 -12.07 -21.14
CA VAL A 480 -10.48 -13.08 -22.18
C VAL A 480 -9.95 -12.47 -23.46
N ASP A 481 -10.37 -11.25 -23.82
CA ASP A 481 -9.85 -10.56 -24.99
C ASP A 481 -8.38 -10.13 -24.78
N LYS A 482 -8.05 -9.57 -23.59
CA LYS A 482 -6.67 -9.21 -23.25
C LYS A 482 -5.74 -10.41 -23.17
N LEU A 483 -6.18 -11.51 -22.58
CA LEU A 483 -5.43 -12.77 -22.57
C LEU A 483 -5.19 -13.32 -23.99
N ALA A 484 -6.16 -13.14 -24.90
CA ALA A 484 -6.00 -13.57 -26.28
C ALA A 484 -4.96 -12.76 -27.05
N GLU A 485 -4.71 -11.51 -26.65
CA GLU A 485 -3.64 -10.67 -27.21
C GLU A 485 -2.26 -11.05 -26.68
N LEU A 486 -2.15 -11.40 -25.40
CA LEU A 486 -0.88 -11.63 -24.71
C LEU A 486 -0.36 -13.05 -24.86
N ILE A 487 -1.24 -14.05 -24.91
CA ILE A 487 -0.81 -15.44 -25.07
C ILE A 487 -0.37 -15.67 -26.52
N PRO A 488 0.86 -16.17 -26.77
CA PRO A 488 1.38 -16.35 -28.10
C PRO A 488 0.60 -17.40 -28.90
N GLN A 489 0.57 -17.22 -30.23
CA GLN A 489 -0.06 -18.17 -31.12
C GLN A 489 0.72 -19.50 -31.18
N HIS A 490 0.00 -20.60 -31.09
CA HIS A 490 0.52 -21.95 -31.23
C HIS A 490 0.13 -22.59 -32.58
N GLN A 491 0.66 -23.78 -32.87
CA GLN A 491 0.29 -24.54 -34.07
C GLN A 491 -1.15 -25.06 -34.05
N PHE A 492 -1.84 -24.92 -32.94
CA PHE A 492 -3.25 -25.26 -32.74
C PHE A 492 -4.04 -24.08 -32.20
N GLU A 493 -5.35 -24.14 -32.31
CA GLU A 493 -6.28 -23.13 -31.86
C GLU A 493 -6.42 -23.21 -30.33
N ILE A 494 -6.28 -22.07 -29.62
CA ILE A 494 -6.39 -21.98 -28.17
C ILE A 494 -7.67 -21.22 -27.83
N PRO A 495 -8.72 -21.88 -27.34
CA PRO A 495 -9.86 -21.20 -26.77
C PRO A 495 -9.54 -20.67 -25.38
N ILE A 496 -9.81 -19.40 -25.14
CA ILE A 496 -9.79 -18.77 -23.82
C ILE A 496 -11.26 -18.55 -23.43
N GLN A 497 -11.64 -19.00 -22.26
CA GLN A 497 -13.02 -18.98 -21.81
C GLN A 497 -13.11 -18.47 -20.37
N ALA A 498 -14.13 -17.69 -20.06
CA ALA A 498 -14.48 -17.33 -18.72
C ALA A 498 -15.79 -18.03 -18.31
N LYS A 499 -15.79 -18.64 -17.14
CA LYS A 499 -16.90 -19.41 -16.59
C LYS A 499 -17.35 -18.79 -15.26
N ALA A 500 -18.65 -18.54 -15.11
CA ALA A 500 -19.26 -18.15 -13.85
C ALA A 500 -20.57 -18.93 -13.64
N GLY A 501 -20.85 -19.34 -12.41
CA GLY A 501 -22.07 -20.09 -12.09
C GLY A 501 -22.26 -21.36 -12.92
N GLY A 502 -21.17 -22.06 -13.24
CA GLY A 502 -21.23 -23.27 -14.06
C GLY A 502 -21.34 -23.02 -15.58
N ARG A 503 -21.54 -21.77 -16.05
CA ARG A 503 -21.77 -21.41 -17.46
C ARG A 503 -20.60 -20.61 -18.01
N ILE A 504 -20.29 -20.82 -19.32
CA ILE A 504 -19.33 -19.97 -20.04
C ILE A 504 -20.03 -18.65 -20.36
N ILE A 505 -19.50 -17.55 -19.81
CA ILE A 505 -20.04 -16.20 -19.97
C ILE A 505 -19.29 -15.37 -21.01
N ALA A 506 -18.00 -15.66 -21.24
CA ALA A 506 -17.22 -15.00 -22.27
C ALA A 506 -16.24 -15.99 -22.93
N ARG A 507 -15.90 -15.72 -24.18
CA ARG A 507 -14.96 -16.54 -24.95
C ARG A 507 -14.21 -15.70 -25.96
N SER A 508 -12.89 -15.93 -26.07
CA SER A 508 -12.04 -15.51 -27.17
C SER A 508 -11.24 -16.71 -27.70
N THR A 509 -10.67 -16.61 -28.88
CA THR A 509 -9.96 -17.74 -29.49
C THR A 509 -8.72 -17.25 -30.22
N ILE A 510 -7.56 -17.74 -29.79
CA ILE A 510 -6.30 -17.51 -30.49
C ILE A 510 -6.22 -18.45 -31.69
N LYS A 511 -6.11 -17.89 -32.90
CA LYS A 511 -6.04 -18.66 -34.11
C LYS A 511 -4.70 -19.42 -34.22
N ALA A 512 -4.78 -20.66 -34.71
CA ALA A 512 -3.60 -21.46 -34.96
C ALA A 512 -2.66 -20.83 -36.03
N LEU A 513 -1.35 -20.92 -35.82
CA LEU A 513 -0.37 -20.62 -36.87
C LEU A 513 -0.68 -21.46 -38.10
N ARG A 514 -0.84 -20.83 -39.26
CA ARG A 514 -1.10 -21.50 -40.51
C ARG A 514 0.21 -21.65 -41.27
N LYS A 515 0.64 -22.88 -41.48
CA LYS A 515 1.62 -23.20 -42.52
C LYS A 515 0.86 -23.42 -43.82
N ASP A 516 1.20 -22.71 -44.88
CA ASP A 516 0.60 -22.94 -46.19
C ASP A 516 1.11 -24.29 -46.75
N VAL A 517 0.34 -25.35 -46.44
CA VAL A 517 0.68 -26.70 -46.92
C VAL A 517 0.36 -26.88 -48.41
N LEU A 518 -0.32 -25.90 -49.02
CA LEU A 518 -0.68 -25.90 -50.43
C LEU A 518 0.30 -25.14 -51.32
N ALA A 519 1.24 -24.37 -50.76
CA ALA A 519 2.20 -23.55 -51.49
C ALA A 519 3.05 -24.34 -52.53
N LYS A 520 3.24 -25.65 -52.29
CA LYS A 520 3.96 -26.55 -53.19
C LYS A 520 3.05 -27.40 -54.10
N CYS A 521 1.74 -27.18 -54.06
CA CYS A 521 0.78 -27.93 -54.91
C CYS A 521 0.49 -27.16 -56.21
N TYR A 522 1.40 -27.28 -57.18
CA TYR A 522 1.17 -26.84 -58.55
C TYR A 522 0.22 -27.83 -59.26
N GLY A 523 -0.94 -27.35 -59.75
CA GLY A 523 -1.91 -28.13 -60.51
C GLY A 523 -3.28 -28.34 -59.82
N GLY A 524 -4.28 -28.68 -60.61
CA GLY A 524 -5.69 -28.73 -60.25
C GLY A 524 -6.17 -29.94 -59.42
N ASP A 525 -5.27 -30.73 -58.79
CA ASP A 525 -5.67 -31.91 -58.01
C ASP A 525 -6.34 -31.53 -56.71
N VAL A 526 -7.65 -31.35 -56.73
CA VAL A 526 -8.52 -31.00 -55.63
C VAL A 526 -8.45 -32.06 -54.51
N THR A 527 -8.36 -33.35 -54.86
CA THR A 527 -8.33 -34.46 -53.92
C THR A 527 -7.07 -34.46 -53.07
N ARG A 528 -5.92 -34.17 -53.68
CA ARG A 528 -4.64 -34.04 -52.96
C ARG A 528 -4.62 -32.83 -52.01
N LYS A 529 -5.20 -31.70 -52.47
CA LYS A 529 -5.33 -30.50 -51.65
C LYS A 529 -6.22 -30.78 -50.44
N MET A 530 -7.36 -31.45 -50.61
CA MET A 530 -8.26 -31.82 -49.48
C MET A 530 -7.59 -32.81 -48.52
N LYS A 531 -6.89 -33.82 -48.98
CA LYS A 531 -6.15 -34.77 -48.14
C LYS A 531 -5.06 -34.07 -47.30
N LEU A 532 -4.31 -33.10 -47.88
CA LEU A 532 -3.31 -32.33 -47.16
C LEU A 532 -3.94 -31.44 -46.06
N LEU A 533 -5.04 -30.77 -46.36
CA LEU A 533 -5.79 -29.96 -45.39
C LEU A 533 -6.36 -30.82 -44.28
N GLN A 534 -6.87 -32.04 -44.61
CA GLN A 534 -7.40 -32.96 -43.61
C GLN A 534 -6.31 -33.51 -42.68
N LYS A 535 -5.14 -33.90 -43.24
CA LYS A 535 -3.96 -34.27 -42.43
C LYS A 535 -3.47 -33.16 -41.53
N GLN A 536 -3.49 -31.91 -42.00
CA GLN A 536 -3.14 -30.75 -41.19
C GLN A 536 -4.15 -30.56 -40.07
N LYS A 537 -5.45 -30.72 -40.31
CA LYS A 537 -6.52 -30.62 -39.29
C LYS A 537 -6.37 -31.72 -38.24
N GLU A 538 -6.12 -32.96 -38.65
CA GLU A 538 -5.89 -34.09 -37.73
C GLU A 538 -4.61 -33.91 -36.88
N GLY A 539 -3.51 -33.46 -37.52
CA GLY A 539 -2.26 -33.15 -36.82
C GLY A 539 -2.44 -32.05 -35.77
N LYS A 540 -3.16 -30.99 -36.13
CA LYS A 540 -3.50 -29.90 -35.18
C LYS A 540 -4.38 -30.39 -34.02
N LYS A 541 -5.31 -31.32 -34.27
CA LYS A 541 -6.14 -31.91 -33.20
C LYS A 541 -5.29 -32.70 -32.21
N LYS A 542 -4.35 -33.53 -32.71
CA LYS A 542 -3.42 -34.30 -31.87
C LYS A 542 -2.47 -33.39 -31.07
N LEU A 543 -1.93 -32.33 -31.69
CA LEU A 543 -1.09 -31.37 -31.01
C LEU A 543 -1.86 -30.61 -29.90
N ARG A 544 -3.14 -30.36 -30.10
CA ARG A 544 -3.99 -29.73 -29.09
C ARG A 544 -4.22 -30.63 -27.85
N GLU A 545 -4.31 -31.95 -28.05
CA GLU A 545 -4.52 -32.93 -26.98
C GLU A 545 -3.24 -33.16 -26.15
N ILE A 546 -2.07 -32.88 -26.70
CA ILE A 546 -0.74 -33.14 -26.08
C ILE A 546 -0.06 -31.84 -25.63
N GLY A 547 -0.40 -30.70 -26.26
CA GLY A 547 0.31 -29.43 -26.06
C GLY A 547 -0.10 -28.67 -24.82
N ASN A 548 0.83 -28.48 -23.89
CA ASN A 548 0.70 -27.49 -22.82
C ASN A 548 0.80 -26.08 -23.43
N VAL A 549 -0.08 -25.18 -23.01
CA VAL A 549 -0.04 -23.77 -23.36
C VAL A 549 0.79 -23.04 -22.31
N SER A 550 1.95 -22.52 -22.72
CA SER A 550 2.72 -21.64 -21.86
C SER A 550 2.01 -20.29 -21.73
N ILE A 551 1.68 -19.89 -20.52
CA ILE A 551 1.09 -18.59 -20.21
C ILE A 551 2.25 -17.66 -19.83
N PRO A 552 2.51 -16.58 -20.59
CA PRO A 552 3.57 -15.64 -20.26
C PRO A 552 3.26 -14.87 -18.99
N GLN A 553 4.29 -14.37 -18.32
CA GLN A 553 4.18 -13.62 -17.06
C GLN A 553 3.30 -12.38 -17.22
N GLU A 554 3.38 -11.72 -18.37
CA GLU A 554 2.58 -10.53 -18.71
C GLU A 554 1.07 -10.81 -18.69
N ALA A 555 0.66 -12.06 -18.92
CA ALA A 555 -0.75 -12.46 -18.89
C ALA A 555 -1.33 -12.40 -17.45
N PHE A 556 -0.53 -12.68 -16.44
CA PHE A 556 -0.93 -12.54 -15.03
C PHE A 556 -1.00 -11.07 -14.61
N LEU A 557 -0.08 -10.24 -15.14
CA LEU A 557 -0.08 -8.79 -14.92
C LEU A 557 -1.19 -8.07 -15.69
N ALA A 558 -1.72 -8.70 -16.78
CA ALA A 558 -2.83 -8.13 -17.55
C ALA A 558 -4.10 -7.94 -16.71
N LEU A 559 -4.29 -8.73 -15.65
CA LEU A 559 -5.38 -8.56 -14.70
C LEU A 559 -5.33 -7.21 -13.98
N LEU A 560 -4.12 -6.70 -13.73
CA LEU A 560 -3.90 -5.37 -13.13
C LEU A 560 -4.27 -4.24 -14.10
N LYS A 561 -4.21 -4.49 -15.42
CA LYS A 561 -4.38 -3.50 -16.50
C LYS A 561 -5.74 -3.56 -17.20
N VAL A 562 -6.66 -4.45 -16.81
CA VAL A 562 -7.99 -4.56 -17.41
C VAL A 562 -8.83 -3.26 -17.30
N GLY A 563 -8.41 -2.32 -16.43
CA GLY A 563 -9.02 -0.99 -16.28
C GLY A 563 -8.38 0.13 -17.11
N GLU A 564 -7.17 -0.03 -17.66
CA GLU A 564 -6.40 1.05 -18.30
C GLU A 564 -6.79 1.36 -19.76
N ASP A 565 -7.48 0.46 -20.46
CA ASP A 565 -7.65 0.53 -21.92
C ASP A 565 -8.86 1.38 -22.42
N GLU A 566 -9.49 2.22 -21.60
CA GLU A 566 -10.61 3.09 -22.04
C GLU A 566 -10.19 4.48 -22.55
N ASN A 567 -8.86 4.78 -22.61
CA ASN A 567 -8.35 6.09 -23.05
C ASN A 567 -7.32 5.98 -24.20
N LYS A 568 -7.64 5.23 -25.26
CA LYS A 568 -6.95 5.38 -26.56
C LYS A 568 -7.94 5.56 -27.69
#